data_45536eafd9d148ca92984d030c05cacf
#
_entry.id   45536eafd9d148ca92984d030c05cacf
#
_cell.length_a   1.000
_cell.length_b   1.000
_cell.length_c   1.000
_cell.angle_alpha   90.00
_cell.angle_beta   90.00
_cell.angle_gamma   90.00
#
_symmetry.space_group_name_H-M   'P 1'
#
loop_
_entity.id
_entity.type
_entity.pdbx_description
1 polymer ?
#
loop_
_entity_poly.entity_id
_entity_poly.type
_entity_poly.pdbx_seq_one_letter_code
_entity_poly.pdbx_strand_id
1 'polypeptide(L)'
;RISGQEEYYHKETGWKRLDNAWEQDEFVLDPTKINLYIGKTGVDGDTFKNKFLMDQFSIQINKTSRNTVLLMTNIGTTRSSVSYLISVLLKIADQLDEHAEALNKEEVKILEERIHSLTHDTPPLPDFSYYHDYFRPVKGIPGGNIRKAYFLAYKEDTCEYIKLENCHSVMEKGRNIISASFVIPYPPGFPVLVPGQVMTEEILNFLLALDVKEIHGFRPELGLRVFTEKVLNPESALSPKQITNKAPQNGGVKKTKKELVH
;
A
#
# COMPACT_ATOMS: atom_id res chain seq x y z
N ARG A 1 3.91 -4.46 -21.43
CA ARG A 1 4.04 -3.11 -22.01
C ARG A 1 4.12 -2.13 -20.87
N ILE A 2 5.21 -1.39 -20.75
CA ILE A 2 5.36 -0.34 -19.74
C ILE A 2 4.77 0.91 -20.38
N SER A 3 3.61 1.37 -19.87
CA SER A 3 3.04 2.63 -20.31
C SER A 3 4.00 3.78 -19.98
N GLY A 4 4.24 4.68 -20.92
CA GLY A 4 5.14 5.82 -20.77
C GLY A 4 6.60 5.59 -21.17
N GLN A 5 7.04 4.34 -21.41
CA GLN A 5 8.42 4.07 -21.85
C GLN A 5 8.72 4.67 -23.21
N GLU A 6 7.71 4.72 -24.08
CA GLU A 6 7.83 5.28 -25.44
C GLU A 6 8.10 6.78 -25.43
N GLU A 7 7.75 7.49 -24.36
CA GLU A 7 8.01 8.94 -24.20
C GLU A 7 9.49 9.22 -23.89
N TYR A 8 10.14 8.33 -23.13
CA TYR A 8 11.50 8.52 -22.64
C TYR A 8 12.55 7.70 -23.38
N TYR A 9 12.14 6.65 -24.05
CA TYR A 9 13.03 5.77 -24.82
C TYR A 9 12.70 5.78 -26.29
N HIS A 10 13.66 6.15 -27.11
CA HIS A 10 13.58 6.01 -28.56
C HIS A 10 14.58 4.95 -29.02
N LYS A 11 14.12 4.04 -29.88
CA LYS A 11 14.92 2.88 -30.34
C LYS A 11 16.26 3.29 -30.94
N GLU A 12 16.33 4.42 -31.66
CA GLU A 12 17.54 4.92 -32.33
C GLU A 12 18.40 5.81 -31.41
N THR A 13 17.79 6.52 -30.47
CA THR A 13 18.47 7.53 -29.62
C THR A 13 18.60 7.15 -28.16
N GLY A 14 18.01 6.01 -27.74
CA GLY A 14 18.03 5.54 -26.37
C GLY A 14 17.27 6.47 -25.41
N TRP A 15 17.81 6.68 -24.22
CA TRP A 15 17.20 7.42 -23.11
C TRP A 15 17.41 8.94 -23.15
N LYS A 16 17.67 9.54 -24.29
CA LYS A 16 18.03 10.96 -24.42
C LYS A 16 17.02 11.98 -23.88
N ARG A 17 15.73 11.57 -23.72
CA ARG A 17 14.70 12.44 -23.17
C ARG A 17 14.52 12.34 -21.66
N LEU A 18 15.22 11.39 -21.03
CA LEU A 18 15.04 11.14 -19.60
C LEU A 18 15.52 12.31 -18.73
N ASP A 19 16.63 12.93 -19.15
CA ASP A 19 17.19 14.10 -18.44
C ASP A 19 16.19 15.27 -18.41
N ASN A 20 15.55 15.57 -19.53
CA ASN A 20 14.53 16.61 -19.61
C ASN A 20 13.29 16.28 -18.76
N ALA A 21 12.86 15.03 -18.72
CA ALA A 21 11.75 14.60 -17.92
C ALA A 21 12.04 14.77 -16.42
N TRP A 22 13.24 14.45 -15.97
CA TRP A 22 13.64 14.64 -14.56
C TRP A 22 13.69 16.09 -14.12
N GLU A 23 13.89 17.03 -15.04
CA GLU A 23 13.92 18.47 -14.75
C GLU A 23 12.54 19.12 -14.82
N GLN A 24 11.60 18.58 -15.60
CA GLN A 24 10.37 19.27 -15.97
C GLN A 24 9.09 18.55 -15.53
N ASP A 25 9.14 17.21 -15.39
CA ASP A 25 7.97 16.41 -15.07
C ASP A 25 7.86 16.12 -13.57
N GLU A 26 6.64 16.18 -13.04
CA GLU A 26 6.35 15.82 -11.65
C GLU A 26 6.55 14.30 -11.41
N PHE A 27 6.30 13.48 -12.43
CA PHE A 27 6.48 12.03 -12.38
C PHE A 27 7.38 11.57 -13.51
N VAL A 28 8.32 10.70 -13.19
CA VAL A 28 9.27 10.16 -14.18
C VAL A 28 9.45 8.66 -13.98
N LEU A 29 9.64 7.95 -15.09
CA LEU A 29 9.95 6.52 -15.07
C LEU A 29 11.33 6.28 -14.47
N ASP A 30 11.42 5.38 -13.49
CA ASP A 30 12.70 4.89 -12.96
C ASP A 30 13.23 3.75 -13.86
N PRO A 31 14.28 3.99 -14.69
CA PRO A 31 14.80 3.00 -15.63
C PRO A 31 15.55 1.86 -14.93
N THR A 32 15.86 1.98 -13.64
CA THR A 32 16.52 0.93 -12.88
C THR A 32 15.59 -0.18 -12.45
N LYS A 33 14.28 0.04 -12.54
CA LYS A 33 13.24 -0.90 -12.14
C LYS A 33 12.54 -1.50 -13.35
N ILE A 34 12.72 -2.81 -13.52
CA ILE A 34 12.14 -3.57 -14.63
C ILE A 34 11.04 -4.46 -14.07
N ASN A 35 9.80 -4.14 -14.39
CA ASN A 35 8.65 -4.93 -13.97
C ASN A 35 8.28 -5.90 -15.10
N LEU A 36 8.44 -7.20 -14.84
CA LEU A 36 8.08 -8.25 -15.78
C LEU A 36 6.69 -8.78 -15.46
N TYR A 37 5.75 -8.65 -16.41
CA TYR A 37 4.41 -9.20 -16.30
C TYR A 37 4.42 -10.68 -16.68
N ILE A 38 4.02 -11.53 -15.73
CA ILE A 38 4.04 -13.00 -15.88
C ILE A 38 2.66 -13.64 -15.80
N GLY A 39 1.57 -12.86 -15.60
CA GLY A 39 0.23 -13.39 -15.40
C GLY A 39 -0.27 -14.35 -16.50
N LYS A 40 0.21 -14.17 -17.75
CA LYS A 40 -0.15 -15.05 -18.86
C LYS A 40 0.50 -16.43 -18.83
N THR A 41 1.45 -16.65 -17.94
CA THR A 41 2.08 -17.98 -17.78
C THR A 41 1.26 -18.91 -16.88
N GLY A 42 0.22 -18.41 -16.21
CA GLY A 42 -0.50 -19.17 -15.19
C GLY A 42 0.25 -19.29 -13.84
N VAL A 43 1.47 -18.72 -13.76
CA VAL A 43 2.31 -18.75 -12.55
C VAL A 43 2.19 -17.43 -11.80
N ASP A 44 1.96 -17.49 -10.49
CA ASP A 44 1.98 -16.29 -9.64
C ASP A 44 3.41 -15.82 -9.35
N GLY A 45 3.53 -14.53 -8.93
CA GLY A 45 4.83 -13.91 -8.73
C GLY A 45 5.71 -14.60 -7.70
N ASP A 46 5.13 -15.10 -6.60
CA ASP A 46 5.90 -15.78 -5.55
C ASP A 46 6.41 -17.14 -6.00
N THR A 47 5.58 -17.89 -6.71
CA THR A 47 5.98 -19.17 -7.32
C THR A 47 7.07 -18.94 -8.37
N PHE A 48 6.90 -17.92 -9.22
CA PHE A 48 7.91 -17.57 -10.24
C PHE A 48 9.24 -17.17 -9.60
N LYS A 49 9.21 -16.34 -8.56
CA LYS A 49 10.40 -15.96 -7.79
C LYS A 49 11.08 -17.17 -7.17
N ASN A 50 10.35 -17.95 -6.37
CA ASN A 50 10.96 -18.97 -5.53
C ASN A 50 11.33 -20.22 -6.35
N LYS A 51 10.37 -20.82 -7.06
CA LYS A 51 10.61 -22.10 -7.77
C LYS A 51 11.42 -21.94 -9.04
N PHE A 52 11.17 -20.87 -9.84
CA PHE A 52 11.84 -20.72 -11.11
C PHE A 52 13.13 -19.93 -11.00
N LEU A 53 13.13 -18.74 -10.38
CA LEU A 53 14.32 -17.90 -10.35
C LEU A 53 15.31 -18.31 -9.24
N MET A 54 14.85 -18.49 -8.00
CA MET A 54 15.75 -18.76 -6.88
C MET A 54 16.22 -20.21 -6.85
N ASP A 55 15.30 -21.17 -6.82
CA ASP A 55 15.65 -22.58 -6.62
C ASP A 55 16.44 -23.15 -7.82
N GLN A 56 16.08 -22.77 -9.06
CA GLN A 56 16.72 -23.32 -10.24
C GLN A 56 17.96 -22.55 -10.69
N PHE A 57 17.98 -21.22 -10.53
CA PHE A 57 19.01 -20.37 -11.12
C PHE A 57 19.70 -19.43 -10.14
N SER A 58 19.37 -19.51 -8.86
CA SER A 58 19.95 -18.66 -7.80
C SER A 58 19.81 -17.15 -8.09
N ILE A 59 18.74 -16.74 -8.77
CA ILE A 59 18.44 -15.34 -9.06
C ILE A 59 17.48 -14.82 -7.99
N GLN A 60 17.96 -13.85 -7.20
CA GLN A 60 17.12 -13.13 -6.26
C GLN A 60 16.57 -11.88 -6.89
N ILE A 61 15.27 -11.65 -6.70
CA ILE A 61 14.58 -10.44 -7.19
C ILE A 61 14.13 -9.55 -6.03
N ASN A 62 13.81 -8.30 -6.35
CA ASN A 62 13.45 -7.31 -5.33
C ASN A 62 12.06 -7.58 -4.75
N LYS A 63 11.06 -7.73 -5.62
CA LYS A 63 9.66 -7.77 -5.20
C LYS A 63 8.81 -8.56 -6.18
N THR A 64 7.71 -9.11 -5.66
CA THR A 64 6.67 -9.77 -6.45
C THR A 64 5.32 -9.08 -6.24
N SER A 65 4.43 -9.27 -7.18
CA SER A 65 2.99 -9.13 -7.00
C SER A 65 2.31 -10.40 -7.49
N ARG A 66 1.00 -10.43 -7.46
CA ARG A 66 0.24 -11.60 -7.91
C ARG A 66 0.63 -12.06 -9.32
N ASN A 67 0.89 -11.12 -10.22
CA ASN A 67 1.14 -11.38 -11.65
C ASN A 67 2.37 -10.67 -12.22
N THR A 68 3.23 -10.11 -11.37
CA THR A 68 4.46 -9.43 -11.79
C THR A 68 5.63 -9.78 -10.90
N VAL A 69 6.83 -9.66 -11.44
CA VAL A 69 8.09 -9.70 -10.69
C VAL A 69 8.92 -8.47 -11.01
N LEU A 70 9.51 -7.86 -9.97
CA LEU A 70 10.31 -6.65 -10.09
C LEU A 70 11.79 -6.96 -9.99
N LEU A 71 12.49 -6.69 -11.07
CA LEU A 71 13.94 -6.75 -11.18
C LEU A 71 14.52 -5.35 -11.00
N MET A 72 15.68 -5.27 -10.36
CA MET A 72 16.38 -4.00 -10.17
C MET A 72 17.77 -4.07 -10.75
N THR A 73 18.14 -3.02 -11.49
CA THR A 73 19.51 -2.79 -11.95
C THR A 73 20.19 -1.72 -11.08
N ASN A 74 21.50 -1.76 -11.02
CA ASN A 74 22.33 -0.81 -10.30
C ASN A 74 23.66 -0.60 -11.02
N ILE A 75 24.55 0.22 -10.48
CA ILE A 75 25.87 0.50 -11.07
C ILE A 75 26.76 -0.74 -11.21
N GLY A 76 26.49 -1.80 -10.44
CA GLY A 76 27.20 -3.09 -10.53
C GLY A 76 26.60 -4.06 -11.53
N THR A 77 25.49 -3.72 -12.19
CA THR A 77 24.85 -4.59 -13.19
C THR A 77 25.68 -4.61 -14.45
N THR A 78 26.19 -5.79 -14.79
CA THR A 78 27.04 -6.01 -15.97
C THR A 78 26.25 -6.55 -17.14
N ARG A 79 26.82 -6.43 -18.37
CA ARG A 79 26.25 -7.07 -19.55
C ARG A 79 26.14 -8.59 -19.39
N SER A 80 27.09 -9.21 -18.69
CA SER A 80 27.06 -10.65 -18.40
C SER A 80 25.89 -11.03 -17.50
N SER A 81 25.60 -10.22 -16.47
CA SER A 81 24.44 -10.43 -15.58
C SER A 81 23.12 -10.34 -16.37
N VAL A 82 23.02 -9.37 -17.27
CA VAL A 82 21.82 -9.19 -18.12
C VAL A 82 21.70 -10.36 -19.11
N SER A 83 22.77 -10.76 -19.76
CA SER A 83 22.77 -11.91 -20.68
C SER A 83 22.39 -13.20 -19.96
N TYR A 84 22.89 -13.40 -18.74
CA TYR A 84 22.52 -14.54 -17.90
C TYR A 84 21.02 -14.52 -17.59
N LEU A 85 20.49 -13.38 -17.12
CA LEU A 85 19.05 -13.24 -16.86
C LEU A 85 18.21 -13.56 -18.10
N ILE A 86 18.57 -13.02 -19.26
CA ILE A 86 17.85 -13.30 -20.51
C ILE A 86 17.88 -14.80 -20.82
N SER A 87 19.04 -15.44 -20.71
CA SER A 87 19.15 -16.89 -20.97
C SER A 87 18.31 -17.73 -20.01
N VAL A 88 18.21 -17.31 -18.76
CA VAL A 88 17.35 -17.95 -17.74
C VAL A 88 15.88 -17.76 -18.05
N LEU A 89 15.46 -16.54 -18.42
CA LEU A 89 14.06 -16.28 -18.77
C LEU A 89 13.61 -17.09 -20.00
N LEU A 90 14.50 -17.25 -21.01
CA LEU A 90 14.22 -18.10 -22.16
C LEU A 90 14.05 -19.57 -21.76
N LYS A 91 14.95 -20.09 -20.90
CA LYS A 91 14.82 -21.48 -20.40
C LYS A 91 13.53 -21.70 -19.62
N ILE A 92 13.13 -20.71 -18.81
CA ILE A 92 11.86 -20.78 -18.07
C ILE A 92 10.68 -20.76 -19.05
N ALA A 93 10.73 -19.93 -20.10
CA ALA A 93 9.69 -19.91 -21.13
C ALA A 93 9.56 -21.27 -21.81
N ASP A 94 10.69 -21.86 -22.27
CA ASP A 94 10.70 -23.18 -22.88
C ASP A 94 10.11 -24.26 -21.94
N GLN A 95 10.46 -24.26 -20.65
CA GLN A 95 9.88 -25.18 -19.65
C GLN A 95 8.37 -25.02 -19.48
N LEU A 96 7.88 -23.78 -19.51
CA LEU A 96 6.45 -23.50 -19.38
C LEU A 96 5.69 -23.89 -20.64
N ASP A 97 6.26 -23.69 -21.81
CA ASP A 97 5.67 -24.10 -23.08
C ASP A 97 5.63 -25.63 -23.20
N GLU A 98 6.73 -26.34 -22.89
CA GLU A 98 6.76 -27.80 -22.84
C GLU A 98 5.73 -28.38 -21.86
N HIS A 99 5.59 -27.73 -20.66
CA HIS A 99 4.60 -28.11 -19.70
C HIS A 99 3.17 -27.93 -20.25
N ALA A 100 2.90 -26.79 -20.89
CA ALA A 100 1.58 -26.50 -21.45
C ALA A 100 1.20 -27.47 -22.58
N GLU A 101 2.16 -27.86 -23.43
CA GLU A 101 1.96 -28.83 -24.52
C GLU A 101 1.67 -30.25 -24.00
N ALA A 102 2.18 -30.59 -22.81
CA ALA A 102 1.98 -31.91 -22.21
C ALA A 102 0.63 -32.08 -21.48
N LEU A 103 -0.14 -31.01 -21.29
CA LEU A 103 -1.39 -31.00 -20.54
C LEU A 103 -2.52 -31.73 -21.31
N ASN A 104 -3.35 -32.46 -20.55
CA ASN A 104 -4.61 -32.97 -21.08
C ASN A 104 -5.70 -31.88 -21.08
N LYS A 105 -6.87 -32.18 -21.67
CA LYS A 105 -7.95 -31.19 -21.83
C LYS A 105 -8.48 -30.58 -20.52
N GLU A 106 -8.50 -31.35 -19.45
CA GLU A 106 -8.97 -30.89 -18.15
C GLU A 106 -7.94 -29.99 -17.50
N GLU A 107 -6.66 -30.35 -17.58
CA GLU A 107 -5.53 -29.54 -17.11
C GLU A 107 -5.39 -28.24 -17.87
N VAL A 108 -5.60 -28.22 -19.19
CA VAL A 108 -5.64 -27.00 -20.00
C VAL A 108 -6.72 -26.06 -19.50
N LYS A 109 -7.92 -26.57 -19.18
CA LYS A 109 -8.99 -25.74 -18.64
C LYS A 109 -8.62 -25.10 -17.28
N ILE A 110 -7.98 -25.88 -16.41
CA ILE A 110 -7.49 -25.38 -15.11
C ILE A 110 -6.43 -24.29 -15.32
N LEU A 111 -5.51 -24.48 -16.28
CA LEU A 111 -4.50 -23.49 -16.63
C LEU A 111 -5.15 -22.21 -17.17
N GLU A 112 -6.14 -22.32 -18.05
CA GLU A 112 -6.87 -21.16 -18.59
C GLU A 112 -7.61 -20.39 -17.50
N GLU A 113 -8.29 -21.08 -16.57
CA GLU A 113 -8.93 -20.48 -15.41
C GLU A 113 -7.91 -19.76 -14.52
N ARG A 114 -6.73 -20.35 -14.32
CA ARG A 114 -5.64 -19.73 -13.55
C ARG A 114 -5.07 -18.49 -14.26
N ILE A 115 -4.86 -18.55 -15.56
CA ILE A 115 -4.45 -17.39 -16.37
C ILE A 115 -5.50 -16.29 -16.28
N HIS A 116 -6.78 -16.63 -16.43
CA HIS A 116 -7.86 -15.66 -16.31
C HIS A 116 -7.83 -14.99 -14.93
N SER A 117 -7.73 -15.78 -13.87
CA SER A 117 -7.64 -15.25 -12.51
C SER A 117 -6.45 -14.31 -12.31
N LEU A 118 -5.27 -14.65 -12.80
CA LEU A 118 -4.07 -13.82 -12.69
C LEU A 118 -4.11 -12.54 -13.55
N THR A 119 -4.92 -12.51 -14.60
CA THR A 119 -4.93 -11.42 -15.58
C THR A 119 -6.16 -10.50 -15.46
N HIS A 120 -7.29 -10.98 -14.97
CA HIS A 120 -8.56 -10.26 -14.96
C HIS A 120 -9.15 -10.07 -13.55
N ASP A 121 -8.92 -11.00 -12.62
CA ASP A 121 -9.52 -10.94 -11.29
C ASP A 121 -8.67 -10.13 -10.29
N THR A 122 -7.94 -9.13 -10.77
CA THR A 122 -7.25 -8.19 -9.89
C THR A 122 -8.25 -7.18 -9.37
N PRO A 123 -8.38 -7.02 -8.03
CA PRO A 123 -9.30 -6.05 -7.48
C PRO A 123 -8.88 -4.64 -7.91
N PRO A 124 -9.83 -3.74 -8.23
CA PRO A 124 -9.53 -2.36 -8.54
C PRO A 124 -8.82 -1.70 -7.36
N LEU A 125 -7.91 -0.76 -7.64
CA LEU A 125 -7.27 0.03 -6.59
C LEU A 125 -8.28 0.97 -5.96
N PRO A 126 -8.51 0.90 -4.64
CA PRO A 126 -9.40 1.82 -3.95
C PRO A 126 -8.74 3.20 -3.77
N ASP A 127 -9.54 4.18 -3.40
CA ASP A 127 -9.01 5.48 -2.97
C ASP A 127 -8.42 5.38 -1.56
N PHE A 128 -7.12 5.56 -1.46
CA PHE A 128 -6.36 5.53 -0.20
C PHE A 128 -6.18 6.92 0.43
N SER A 129 -6.82 7.97 -0.07
CA SER A 129 -6.58 9.35 0.38
C SER A 129 -7.37 9.76 1.62
N TYR A 130 -8.30 8.93 2.10
CA TYR A 130 -9.22 9.28 3.18
C TYR A 130 -8.58 9.16 4.56
N TYR A 131 -8.43 10.32 5.21
CA TYR A 131 -8.05 10.40 6.63
C TYR A 131 -9.21 10.88 7.47
N HIS A 132 -9.30 10.40 8.71
CA HIS A 132 -10.27 10.89 9.68
C HIS A 132 -10.00 12.36 10.05
N ASP A 133 -11.03 13.15 10.24
CA ASP A 133 -10.92 14.61 10.49
C ASP A 133 -10.04 14.94 11.71
N TYR A 134 -10.03 14.09 12.72
CA TYR A 134 -9.15 14.24 13.89
C TYR A 134 -7.66 14.27 13.54
N PHE A 135 -7.27 13.66 12.42
CA PHE A 135 -5.89 13.61 11.93
C PHE A 135 -5.62 14.55 10.76
N ARG A 136 -6.60 15.31 10.31
CA ARG A 136 -6.40 16.33 9.28
C ARG A 136 -5.89 17.62 9.92
N PRO A 137 -4.81 18.24 9.38
CA PRO A 137 -4.29 19.50 9.93
C PRO A 137 -5.21 20.67 9.66
N VAL A 138 -5.93 20.66 8.51
CA VAL A 138 -6.87 21.69 8.10
C VAL A 138 -8.09 21.02 7.45
N LYS A 139 -9.28 21.50 7.78
CA LYS A 139 -10.54 21.01 7.19
C LYS A 139 -10.52 21.22 5.66
N GLY A 140 -10.86 20.18 4.91
CA GLY A 140 -10.90 20.22 3.45
C GLY A 140 -9.60 19.84 2.74
N ILE A 141 -8.49 19.66 3.46
CA ILE A 141 -7.27 19.10 2.89
C ILE A 141 -7.34 17.57 2.99
N PRO A 142 -7.21 16.81 1.88
CA PRO A 142 -7.33 15.35 1.89
C PRO A 142 -6.19 14.66 2.66
N GLY A 143 -5.00 15.25 2.69
CA GLY A 143 -3.85 14.66 3.37
C GLY A 143 -4.03 14.56 4.89
N GLY A 144 -3.49 13.52 5.51
CA GLY A 144 -3.57 13.27 6.95
C GLY A 144 -2.26 13.51 7.68
N ASN A 145 -2.35 13.75 8.99
CA ASN A 145 -1.20 13.84 9.87
C ASN A 145 -0.83 12.45 10.40
N ILE A 146 -0.13 11.66 9.57
CA ILE A 146 0.36 10.32 9.92
C ILE A 146 1.19 10.35 11.20
N ARG A 147 2.01 11.37 11.40
CA ARG A 147 2.86 11.50 12.58
C ARG A 147 2.04 11.57 13.86
N LYS A 148 0.99 12.41 13.88
CA LYS A 148 0.07 12.50 15.03
C LYS A 148 -0.59 11.15 15.32
N ALA A 149 -1.12 10.50 14.29
CA ALA A 149 -1.76 9.20 14.42
C ALA A 149 -0.79 8.11 14.87
N TYR A 150 0.40 8.07 14.29
CA TYR A 150 1.45 7.11 14.64
C TYR A 150 1.83 7.19 16.12
N PHE A 151 2.14 8.39 16.64
CA PHE A 151 2.49 8.55 18.05
C PHE A 151 1.30 8.28 19.00
N LEU A 152 0.08 8.60 18.59
CA LEU A 152 -1.10 8.29 19.36
C LEU A 152 -1.31 6.77 19.49
N ALA A 153 -1.02 6.02 18.44
CA ALA A 153 -1.14 4.57 18.40
C ALA A 153 -0.21 3.82 19.39
N TYR A 154 0.82 4.48 19.93
CA TYR A 154 1.66 3.90 21.00
C TYR A 154 0.96 3.84 22.35
N LYS A 155 -0.13 4.57 22.54
CA LYS A 155 -0.91 4.52 23.78
C LYS A 155 -1.91 3.38 23.68
N GLU A 156 -1.81 2.39 24.55
CA GLU A 156 -2.64 1.18 24.52
C GLU A 156 -4.13 1.47 24.71
N ASP A 157 -4.46 2.44 25.57
CA ASP A 157 -5.83 2.85 25.86
C ASP A 157 -6.54 3.61 24.73
N THR A 158 -5.79 3.95 23.67
CA THR A 158 -6.31 4.64 22.48
C THR A 158 -6.70 3.71 21.35
N CYS A 159 -6.34 2.44 21.45
CA CYS A 159 -6.52 1.44 20.39
C CYS A 159 -7.31 0.23 20.85
N GLU A 160 -7.94 -0.42 19.90
CA GLU A 160 -8.60 -1.72 20.04
C GLU A 160 -8.37 -2.56 18.79
N TYR A 161 -8.86 -3.81 18.82
CA TYR A 161 -8.77 -4.71 17.68
C TYR A 161 -10.15 -5.06 17.14
N ILE A 162 -10.30 -5.05 15.82
CA ILE A 162 -11.50 -5.46 15.11
C ILE A 162 -11.12 -6.57 14.13
N LYS A 163 -11.75 -7.73 14.26
CA LYS A 163 -11.54 -8.82 13.29
C LYS A 163 -12.02 -8.41 11.91
N LEU A 164 -11.31 -8.81 10.88
CA LEU A 164 -11.59 -8.44 9.49
C LEU A 164 -13.01 -8.83 9.07
N GLU A 165 -13.46 -10.00 9.49
CA GLU A 165 -14.82 -10.52 9.27
C GLU A 165 -15.93 -9.65 9.89
N ASN A 166 -15.61 -8.88 10.92
CA ASN A 166 -16.56 -8.03 11.62
C ASN A 166 -16.58 -6.59 11.08
N CYS A 167 -15.63 -6.21 10.21
CA CYS A 167 -15.49 -4.83 9.73
C CYS A 167 -16.75 -4.34 9.00
N HIS A 168 -17.35 -5.15 8.12
CA HIS A 168 -18.61 -4.79 7.46
C HIS A 168 -19.72 -4.47 8.48
N SER A 169 -19.94 -5.34 9.43
CA SER A 169 -21.02 -5.14 10.43
C SER A 169 -20.78 -3.93 11.32
N VAL A 170 -19.52 -3.57 11.57
CA VAL A 170 -19.15 -2.37 12.33
C VAL A 170 -19.41 -1.10 11.51
N MET A 171 -19.09 -1.12 10.23
CA MET A 171 -19.32 0.00 9.29
C MET A 171 -20.81 0.21 9.01
N GLU A 172 -21.60 -0.85 8.84
CA GLU A 172 -23.07 -0.80 8.71
C GLU A 172 -23.76 -0.16 9.90
N LYS A 173 -23.20 -0.32 11.09
CA LYS A 173 -23.68 0.36 12.32
C LYS A 173 -23.30 1.84 12.40
N GLY A 174 -22.66 2.37 11.36
CA GLY A 174 -22.27 3.78 11.24
C GLY A 174 -20.96 4.14 11.94
N ARG A 175 -20.17 3.15 12.40
CA ARG A 175 -18.88 3.39 13.01
C ARG A 175 -17.78 3.47 11.94
N ASN A 176 -16.99 4.55 11.98
CA ASN A 176 -15.78 4.64 11.18
C ASN A 176 -14.66 3.78 11.78
N ILE A 177 -14.05 2.94 10.96
CA ILE A 177 -12.88 2.14 11.32
C ILE A 177 -11.63 2.93 10.89
N ILE A 178 -10.83 3.37 11.86
CA ILE A 178 -9.65 4.20 11.62
C ILE A 178 -8.41 3.41 11.98
N SER A 179 -7.53 3.18 11.01
CA SER A 179 -6.32 2.40 11.24
C SER A 179 -5.41 3.04 12.29
N ALA A 180 -4.89 2.24 13.21
CA ALA A 180 -3.84 2.59 14.16
C ALA A 180 -2.51 1.90 13.86
N SER A 181 -2.42 1.20 12.73
CA SER A 181 -1.22 0.49 12.28
C SER A 181 -1.00 0.66 10.77
N PHE A 182 0.21 0.34 10.32
CA PHE A 182 0.48 0.12 8.91
C PHE A 182 0.00 -1.28 8.55
N VAL A 183 -0.95 -1.38 7.63
CA VAL A 183 -1.44 -2.67 7.09
C VAL A 183 -0.80 -2.88 5.73
N ILE A 184 0.09 -3.85 5.66
CA ILE A 184 0.96 -4.07 4.49
C ILE A 184 0.79 -5.50 4.01
N PRO A 185 -0.05 -5.75 3.00
CA PRO A 185 -0.13 -7.06 2.33
C PRO A 185 1.21 -7.39 1.65
N TYR A 186 1.63 -8.64 1.74
CA TYR A 186 2.86 -9.07 1.09
C TYR A 186 2.64 -10.35 0.28
N PRO A 187 2.76 -10.30 -1.04
CA PRO A 187 3.02 -9.17 -1.92
C PRO A 187 1.84 -8.18 -1.99
N PRO A 188 2.02 -6.92 -2.42
CA PRO A 188 3.20 -6.29 -3.00
C PRO A 188 4.11 -5.56 -2.02
N GLY A 189 3.80 -5.53 -0.72
CA GLY A 189 4.64 -4.92 0.31
C GLY A 189 4.60 -3.39 0.32
N PHE A 190 3.47 -2.76 -0.01
CA PHE A 190 3.20 -1.36 0.26
C PHE A 190 2.02 -1.22 1.25
N PRO A 191 1.98 -0.18 2.07
CA PRO A 191 0.90 0.00 3.01
C PRO A 191 -0.41 0.33 2.29
N VAL A 192 -1.44 -0.50 2.55
CA VAL A 192 -2.82 -0.29 2.10
C VAL A 192 -3.55 0.63 3.07
N LEU A 193 -3.22 0.51 4.36
CA LEU A 193 -3.69 1.42 5.40
C LEU A 193 -2.49 1.92 6.20
N VAL A 194 -2.56 3.19 6.58
CA VAL A 194 -1.60 3.83 7.48
C VAL A 194 -2.33 4.42 8.69
N PRO A 195 -1.64 4.71 9.81
CA PRO A 195 -2.27 5.28 10.99
C PRO A 195 -3.03 6.59 10.67
N GLY A 196 -4.28 6.67 11.12
CA GLY A 196 -5.17 7.81 10.90
C GLY A 196 -6.05 7.73 9.66
N GLN A 197 -5.82 6.76 8.81
CA GLN A 197 -6.58 6.54 7.57
C GLN A 197 -7.90 5.81 7.86
N VAL A 198 -8.95 6.20 7.13
CA VAL A 198 -10.27 5.55 7.23
C VAL A 198 -10.26 4.30 6.36
N MET A 199 -10.71 3.19 6.93
CA MET A 199 -11.06 2.01 6.15
C MET A 199 -12.40 2.25 5.48
N THR A 200 -12.41 2.36 4.16
CA THR A 200 -13.63 2.39 3.36
C THR A 200 -14.06 0.97 2.97
N GLU A 201 -15.31 0.82 2.51
CA GLU A 201 -15.81 -0.44 1.94
C GLU A 201 -14.92 -0.92 0.79
N GLU A 202 -14.44 0.00 -0.05
CA GLU A 202 -13.56 -0.31 -1.16
C GLU A 202 -12.21 -0.88 -0.68
N ILE A 203 -11.62 -0.29 0.38
CA ILE A 203 -10.37 -0.78 0.96
C ILE A 203 -10.58 -2.15 1.61
N LEU A 204 -11.71 -2.35 2.30
CA LEU A 204 -12.04 -3.64 2.91
C LEU A 204 -12.20 -4.72 1.84
N ASN A 205 -12.98 -4.45 0.79
CA ASN A 205 -13.18 -5.37 -0.32
C ASN A 205 -11.87 -5.66 -1.06
N PHE A 206 -11.02 -4.65 -1.23
CA PHE A 206 -9.68 -4.84 -1.78
C PHE A 206 -8.84 -5.79 -0.93
N LEU A 207 -8.79 -5.60 0.40
CA LEU A 207 -8.06 -6.47 1.31
C LEU A 207 -8.59 -7.92 1.29
N LEU A 208 -9.91 -8.11 1.23
CA LEU A 208 -10.54 -9.42 1.15
C LEU A 208 -10.29 -10.13 -0.18
N ALA A 209 -10.18 -9.36 -1.27
CA ALA A 209 -9.91 -9.89 -2.61
C ALA A 209 -8.42 -10.17 -2.86
N LEU A 210 -7.52 -9.65 -2.01
CA LEU A 210 -6.10 -9.95 -2.11
C LEU A 210 -5.85 -11.41 -1.71
N ASP A 211 -5.38 -12.21 -2.65
CA ASP A 211 -4.89 -13.57 -2.40
C ASP A 211 -3.44 -13.50 -1.89
N VAL A 212 -3.27 -13.03 -0.65
CA VAL A 212 -1.96 -12.84 -0.03
C VAL A 212 -1.79 -13.74 1.19
N LYS A 213 -0.60 -14.30 1.35
CA LYS A 213 -0.28 -15.21 2.45
C LYS A 213 0.07 -14.47 3.74
N GLU A 214 0.52 -13.23 3.63
CA GLU A 214 1.04 -12.47 4.76
C GLU A 214 0.57 -11.01 4.70
N ILE A 215 0.04 -10.52 5.82
CA ILE A 215 -0.33 -9.11 5.97
C ILE A 215 0.35 -8.59 7.24
N HIS A 216 1.37 -7.75 7.08
CA HIS A 216 2.00 -7.09 8.21
C HIS A 216 1.06 -6.02 8.82
N GLY A 217 1.11 -5.87 10.14
CA GLY A 217 0.21 -4.96 10.86
C GLY A 217 -1.20 -5.49 11.10
N PHE A 218 -1.45 -6.72 10.69
CA PHE A 218 -2.64 -7.50 10.98
C PHE A 218 -2.26 -8.70 11.85
N ARG A 219 -3.07 -9.00 12.86
CA ARG A 219 -2.92 -10.18 13.70
C ARG A 219 -4.13 -11.08 13.49
N PRO A 220 -3.97 -12.27 12.89
CA PRO A 220 -5.11 -13.15 12.57
C PRO A 220 -6.02 -13.45 13.77
N GLU A 221 -5.43 -13.61 14.96
CA GLU A 221 -6.14 -13.92 16.20
C GLU A 221 -6.90 -12.71 16.80
N LEU A 222 -6.41 -11.49 16.59
CA LEU A 222 -6.98 -10.26 17.15
C LEU A 222 -7.73 -9.42 16.11
N GLY A 223 -7.21 -9.36 14.89
CA GLY A 223 -7.70 -8.53 13.79
C GLY A 223 -6.85 -7.30 13.51
N LEU A 224 -7.49 -6.28 12.96
CA LEU A 224 -6.91 -4.98 12.66
C LEU A 224 -6.83 -4.13 13.92
N ARG A 225 -5.70 -3.47 14.13
CA ARG A 225 -5.54 -2.49 15.20
C ARG A 225 -6.07 -1.15 14.73
N VAL A 226 -7.06 -0.62 15.47
CA VAL A 226 -7.80 0.59 15.10
C VAL A 226 -7.89 1.54 16.29
N PHE A 227 -8.15 2.82 16.04
CA PHE A 227 -8.42 3.78 17.11
C PHE A 227 -9.80 3.58 17.71
N THR A 228 -9.91 3.76 19.01
CA THR A 228 -11.19 3.75 19.73
C THR A 228 -12.01 5.00 19.38
N GLU A 229 -13.35 4.89 19.38
CA GLU A 229 -14.25 6.04 19.15
C GLU A 229 -14.04 7.15 20.18
N LYS A 230 -13.72 6.79 21.42
CA LYS A 230 -13.45 7.73 22.51
C LYS A 230 -12.32 8.70 22.18
N VAL A 231 -11.30 8.23 21.50
CA VAL A 231 -10.14 9.05 21.11
C VAL A 231 -10.45 9.93 19.92
N LEU A 232 -11.24 9.42 18.98
CA LEU A 232 -11.60 10.14 17.76
C LEU A 232 -12.61 11.27 18.02
N ASN A 233 -13.49 11.09 19.02
CA ASN A 233 -14.54 12.04 19.40
C ASN A 233 -14.41 12.44 20.89
N PRO A 234 -13.36 13.21 21.26
CA PRO A 234 -13.11 13.55 22.66
C PRO A 234 -14.25 14.38 23.28
N GLU A 235 -15.05 15.09 22.50
CA GLU A 235 -16.20 15.87 22.99
C GLU A 235 -17.37 14.97 23.41
N SER A 236 -17.55 13.83 22.82
CA SER A 236 -18.59 12.86 23.22
C SER A 236 -18.26 12.12 24.52
N ALA A 237 -16.99 12.15 24.94
CA ALA A 237 -16.52 11.52 26.18
C ALA A 237 -16.66 12.44 27.42
N LEU A 238 -16.93 13.73 27.23
CA LEU A 238 -17.22 14.66 28.27
C LEU A 238 -18.72 14.54 28.63
N SER A 239 -19.02 13.92 29.76
CA SER A 239 -20.40 13.88 30.26
C SER A 239 -20.89 15.31 30.56
N PRO A 240 -22.21 15.63 30.45
CA PRO A 240 -22.78 16.98 30.59
C PRO A 240 -22.45 17.70 31.90
N LYS A 241 -21.94 17.00 32.92
CA LYS A 241 -21.60 17.56 34.22
C LYS A 241 -20.29 18.36 34.28
N GLN A 242 -19.46 18.33 33.28
CA GLN A 242 -18.17 19.06 33.27
C GLN A 242 -18.19 20.37 32.44
N ILE A 243 -19.31 20.68 31.80
CA ILE A 243 -19.42 21.90 30.95
C ILE A 243 -19.93 23.10 31.75
N THR A 244 -20.48 22.91 32.99
CA THR A 244 -21.14 23.99 33.71
C THR A 244 -20.25 24.76 34.71
N ASN A 245 -18.95 24.49 34.84
CA ASN A 245 -18.09 25.14 35.85
C ASN A 245 -16.88 25.87 35.30
N LYS A 246 -17.06 26.70 34.25
CA LYS A 246 -16.13 27.80 33.95
C LYS A 246 -16.89 29.03 33.50
N ALA A 247 -17.51 29.70 34.48
CA ALA A 247 -17.88 31.11 34.32
C ALA A 247 -16.60 31.96 34.38
N PRO A 248 -16.44 32.99 33.55
CA PRO A 248 -15.27 33.84 33.62
C PRO A 248 -15.31 34.69 34.88
N GLN A 249 -14.30 34.53 35.73
CA GLN A 249 -14.05 35.48 36.80
C GLN A 249 -13.53 36.79 36.19
N ASN A 250 -14.39 37.80 36.20
CA ASN A 250 -14.02 39.19 35.99
C ASN A 250 -13.05 39.66 37.09
N GLY A 251 -11.78 39.66 36.80
CA GLY A 251 -10.73 40.30 37.61
C GLY A 251 -10.48 41.71 37.11
N GLY A 252 -10.90 42.70 37.93
CA GLY A 252 -10.83 44.11 37.63
C GLY A 252 -9.41 44.64 37.31
N VAL A 253 -9.36 45.46 36.32
CA VAL A 253 -8.18 46.27 35.93
C VAL A 253 -7.99 47.39 36.96
N LYS A 254 -6.97 47.31 37.79
CA LYS A 254 -6.43 48.48 38.52
C LYS A 254 -5.41 49.17 37.60
N LYS A 255 -5.79 50.38 37.14
CA LYS A 255 -4.90 51.35 36.54
C LYS A 255 -3.91 51.85 37.60
N THR A 256 -2.63 51.73 37.38
CA THR A 256 -1.60 52.52 38.05
C THR A 256 -0.78 53.25 37.01
N LYS A 257 -0.93 54.59 36.98
CA LYS A 257 -0.02 55.54 36.36
C LYS A 257 1.31 55.56 37.15
N LYS A 258 2.44 55.59 36.42
CA LYS A 258 3.68 56.33 36.78
C LYS A 258 4.46 56.45 35.47
N GLU A 259 4.46 57.60 34.90
CA GLU A 259 5.44 58.71 34.90
C GLU A 259 6.88 58.28 34.56
N LEU A 260 7.25 58.79 33.39
CA LEU A 260 8.52 59.27 32.85
C LEU A 260 9.64 59.47 33.90
N VAL A 261 10.89 59.17 33.53
CA VAL A 261 12.03 60.11 33.45
C VAL A 261 13.25 59.38 32.87
N HIS A 262 13.84 60.07 31.88
CA HIS A 262 15.17 60.00 31.21
C HIS A 262 15.48 58.85 30.30
#